data_7c6d90451ea3ef1f90bc577808a6dbd5
#
_entry.id   7c6d90451ea3ef1f90bc577808a6dbd5
#
_cell.length_a   1.000
_cell.length_b   1.000
_cell.length_c   1.000
_cell.angle_alpha   90.00
_cell.angle_beta   90.00
_cell.angle_gamma   90.00
#
_symmetry.space_group_name_H-M   'P 1'
#
loop_
_entity.id
_entity.type
_entity.pdbx_description
1 polymer ?
#
loop_
_entity_poly.entity_id
_entity_poly.type
_entity_poly.pdbx_seq_one_letter_code
_entity_poly.pdbx_strand_id
1 'polypeptide(L)'
;WIYPTYSAAYDDQIFMDAFSSKDLVNWTKHPRILEKENISWLRRALWAPAVIHANDKYYIFFGANDIQNNNELGGIGVAVADNPAGPFKDALGKPLIDKIVNGAQPIDQFVFKDDDGQYYMYYGGWGHCNMVKMAPDLLSIVPFEDGTIYKEVTPQNYVEGPFMLKHNG
;
A
#
# COMPACT_ATOMS: atom_id res chain seq x y z
N TRP A 1 -3.37 13.09 9.68
CA TRP A 1 -2.89 11.76 10.02
C TRP A 1 -1.55 11.49 9.34
N ILE A 2 -0.66 10.79 10.05
CA ILE A 2 0.59 10.26 9.52
C ILE A 2 0.62 8.76 9.82
N TYR A 3 1.00 7.96 8.83
CA TYR A 3 1.13 6.52 8.90
C TYR A 3 2.57 6.14 8.48
N PRO A 4 3.51 6.09 9.41
CA PRO A 4 4.90 5.80 9.09
C PRO A 4 5.21 4.30 9.11
N THR A 5 6.26 3.91 8.40
CA THR A 5 6.96 2.64 8.67
C THR A 5 7.64 2.72 10.03
N TYR A 6 7.57 1.65 10.82
CA TYR A 6 8.35 1.52 12.04
C TYR A 6 9.83 1.28 11.70
N SER A 7 10.70 2.20 12.12
CA SER A 7 12.13 2.13 11.82
C SER A 7 12.84 1.18 12.81
N ALA A 8 13.13 -0.04 12.36
CA ALA A 8 13.79 -1.10 13.10
C ALA A 8 14.50 -2.07 12.14
N ALA A 9 15.10 -3.15 12.65
CA ALA A 9 15.53 -4.26 11.81
C ALA A 9 14.32 -4.92 11.12
N TYR A 10 14.50 -5.47 9.94
CA TYR A 10 13.39 -6.01 9.11
C TYR A 10 12.51 -7.02 9.84
N ASP A 11 13.09 -7.89 10.64
CA ASP A 11 12.37 -8.91 11.41
C ASP A 11 11.52 -8.31 12.54
N ASP A 12 11.84 -7.09 12.99
CA ASP A 12 11.11 -6.34 14.03
C ASP A 12 10.06 -5.40 13.44
N GLN A 13 10.05 -5.19 12.12
CA GLN A 13 9.07 -4.38 11.42
C GLN A 13 7.80 -5.18 11.17
N ILE A 14 7.04 -5.44 12.22
CA ILE A 14 5.88 -6.33 12.24
C ILE A 14 4.60 -5.63 12.74
N PHE A 15 4.65 -4.33 12.92
CA PHE A 15 3.48 -3.49 13.25
C PHE A 15 3.62 -2.07 12.71
N MET A 16 2.51 -1.37 12.66
CA MET A 16 2.45 0.06 12.33
C MET A 16 1.70 0.81 13.42
N ASP A 17 2.19 2.00 13.73
CA ASP A 17 1.51 3.00 14.53
C ASP A 17 0.93 4.09 13.61
N ALA A 18 0.00 4.89 14.09
CA ALA A 18 -0.42 6.12 13.41
C ALA A 18 -0.31 7.32 14.36
N PHE A 19 -0.31 8.50 13.77
CA PHE A 19 -0.29 9.76 14.50
C PHE A 19 -1.35 10.69 13.94
N SER A 20 -2.11 11.34 14.81
CA SER A 20 -3.08 12.36 14.41
C SER A 20 -2.77 13.70 15.03
N SER A 21 -3.06 14.77 14.30
CA SER A 21 -2.96 16.13 14.78
C SER A 21 -4.06 16.99 14.17
N LYS A 22 -4.48 18.04 14.91
CA LYS A 22 -5.39 19.06 14.42
C LYS A 22 -4.66 20.35 13.99
N ASP A 23 -3.41 20.50 14.38
CA ASP A 23 -2.63 21.74 14.22
C ASP A 23 -1.22 21.50 13.63
N LEU A 24 -0.86 20.23 13.34
CA LEU A 24 0.45 19.78 12.86
C LEU A 24 1.61 20.02 13.85
N VAL A 25 1.31 20.43 15.08
CA VAL A 25 2.27 20.69 16.15
C VAL A 25 2.11 19.69 17.28
N ASN A 26 0.89 19.49 17.74
CA ASN A 26 0.55 18.56 18.80
C ASN A 26 0.03 17.25 18.21
N TRP A 27 0.73 16.14 18.48
CA TRP A 27 0.45 14.85 17.89
C TRP A 27 -0.02 13.82 18.93
N THR A 28 -1.05 13.10 18.61
CA THR A 28 -1.53 11.94 19.38
C THR A 28 -1.08 10.67 18.67
N LYS A 29 -0.36 9.82 19.39
CA LYS A 29 0.04 8.50 18.91
C LYS A 29 -1.11 7.50 19.08
N HIS A 30 -1.37 6.72 18.04
CA HIS A 30 -2.28 5.57 18.02
C HIS A 30 -1.42 4.31 17.80
N PRO A 31 -1.15 3.53 18.86
CA PRO A 31 -0.23 2.41 18.76
C PRO A 31 -0.89 1.21 18.08
N ARG A 32 -0.08 0.44 17.35
CA ARG A 32 -0.43 -0.86 16.77
C ARG A 32 -1.75 -0.88 16.02
N ILE A 33 -1.91 0.08 15.10
CA ILE A 33 -3.11 0.17 14.25
C ILE A 33 -3.23 -1.02 13.30
N LEU A 34 -2.09 -1.61 12.92
CA LEU A 34 -1.94 -2.83 12.14
C LEU A 34 -0.75 -3.61 12.70
N GLU A 35 -0.89 -4.93 12.85
CA GLU A 35 0.15 -5.78 13.42
C GLU A 35 0.09 -7.20 12.88
N LYS A 36 1.19 -7.94 13.04
CA LYS A 36 1.41 -9.29 12.49
C LYS A 36 0.30 -10.27 12.87
N GLU A 37 -0.22 -10.18 14.06
CA GLU A 37 -1.29 -11.05 14.57
C GLU A 37 -2.57 -10.96 13.74
N ASN A 38 -2.75 -9.86 13.02
CA ASN A 38 -3.90 -9.59 12.15
C ASN A 38 -3.62 -9.91 10.67
N ILE A 39 -2.40 -10.38 10.32
CA ILE A 39 -1.98 -10.66 8.93
C ILE A 39 -1.30 -12.02 8.88
N SER A 40 -2.04 -13.07 8.55
CA SER A 40 -1.58 -14.46 8.64
C SER A 40 -0.32 -14.79 7.81
N TRP A 41 -0.07 -14.03 6.75
CA TRP A 41 1.06 -14.23 5.84
C TRP A 41 2.26 -13.31 6.11
N LEU A 42 2.11 -12.30 6.99
CA LEU A 42 3.19 -11.39 7.38
C LEU A 42 4.23 -12.10 8.23
N ARG A 43 5.49 -11.92 7.89
CA ARG A 43 6.64 -12.41 8.67
C ARG A 43 7.53 -11.27 9.15
N ARG A 44 7.84 -10.31 8.27
CA ARG A 44 8.76 -9.19 8.51
C ARG A 44 8.49 -8.03 7.56
N ALA A 45 9.26 -6.96 7.69
CA ALA A 45 9.34 -5.87 6.71
C ALA A 45 7.95 -5.33 6.32
N LEU A 46 7.17 -4.92 7.32
CA LEU A 46 5.88 -4.26 7.12
C LEU A 46 6.15 -2.78 6.83
N TRP A 47 6.03 -2.38 5.53
CA TRP A 47 6.55 -1.13 4.99
C TRP A 47 5.54 -0.24 4.31
N ALA A 48 5.92 1.04 4.20
CA ALA A 48 5.41 2.05 3.28
C ALA A 48 3.87 2.07 3.20
N PRO A 49 3.17 2.32 4.33
CA PRO A 49 1.72 2.33 4.31
C PRO A 49 1.18 3.49 3.47
N ALA A 50 0.15 3.21 2.67
CA ALA A 50 -0.68 4.21 2.02
C ALA A 50 -2.12 4.04 2.49
N VAL A 51 -2.75 5.11 3.00
CA VAL A 51 -4.10 5.04 3.54
C VAL A 51 -5.06 5.88 2.71
N ILE A 52 -6.21 5.31 2.39
CA ILE A 52 -7.31 6.01 1.72
C ILE A 52 -8.63 5.78 2.45
N HIS A 53 -9.47 6.80 2.52
CA HIS A 53 -10.86 6.70 2.96
C HIS A 53 -11.77 6.55 1.76
N ALA A 54 -12.49 5.44 1.69
CA ALA A 54 -13.44 5.13 0.63
C ALA A 54 -14.52 4.18 1.15
N ASN A 55 -15.71 4.19 0.55
CA ASN A 55 -16.81 3.27 0.89
C ASN A 55 -17.10 3.23 2.41
N ASP A 56 -17.04 4.39 3.08
CA ASP A 56 -17.21 4.56 4.53
C ASP A 56 -16.23 3.74 5.40
N LYS A 57 -15.07 3.35 4.82
CA LYS A 57 -14.01 2.57 5.45
C LYS A 57 -12.65 3.23 5.22
N TYR A 58 -11.68 2.85 6.03
CA TYR A 58 -10.27 3.17 5.84
C TYR A 58 -9.56 1.93 5.32
N TYR A 59 -8.85 2.09 4.21
CA TYR A 59 -8.01 1.05 3.61
C TYR A 59 -6.55 1.44 3.81
N ILE A 60 -5.76 0.54 4.38
CA ILE A 60 -4.32 0.67 4.46
C ILE A 60 -3.68 -0.36 3.54
N PHE A 61 -2.92 0.11 2.56
CA PHE A 61 -2.09 -0.73 1.70
C PHE A 61 -0.68 -0.72 2.26
N PHE A 62 -0.01 -1.85 2.22
CA PHE A 62 1.31 -2.02 2.80
C PHE A 62 2.15 -3.02 2.01
N GLY A 63 3.47 -2.80 1.97
CA GLY A 63 4.42 -3.82 1.52
C GLY A 63 4.79 -4.76 2.66
N ALA A 64 5.03 -6.03 2.36
CA ALA A 64 5.44 -6.99 3.37
C ALA A 64 6.35 -8.11 2.83
N ASN A 65 7.21 -8.61 3.72
CA ASN A 65 8.12 -9.73 3.55
C ASN A 65 9.33 -9.50 2.63
N ASP A 66 9.41 -8.35 1.93
CA ASP A 66 10.58 -7.98 1.11
C ASP A 66 10.96 -9.09 0.11
N ILE A 67 10.03 -9.47 -0.76
CA ILE A 67 10.27 -10.57 -1.71
C ILE A 67 11.33 -10.20 -2.74
N GLN A 68 12.25 -11.14 -3.01
CA GLN A 68 13.35 -11.00 -3.96
C GLN A 68 13.10 -11.79 -5.26
N ASN A 69 12.11 -12.69 -5.24
CA ASN A 69 11.67 -13.47 -6.40
C ASN A 69 10.22 -13.95 -6.23
N ASN A 70 9.62 -14.44 -7.33
CA ASN A 70 8.20 -14.83 -7.40
C ASN A 70 7.86 -16.16 -6.69
N ASN A 71 8.80 -16.82 -6.05
CA ASN A 71 8.56 -18.03 -5.24
C ASN A 71 8.41 -17.71 -3.74
N GLU A 72 8.66 -16.46 -3.36
CA GLU A 72 8.55 -16.00 -1.97
C GLU A 72 7.14 -15.50 -1.68
N LEU A 73 6.67 -15.73 -0.46
CA LEU A 73 5.39 -15.21 0.02
C LEU A 73 5.56 -13.78 0.51
N GLY A 74 4.89 -12.82 -0.11
CA GLY A 74 4.94 -11.42 0.27
C GLY A 74 4.46 -10.51 -0.85
N GLY A 75 4.72 -9.22 -0.74
CA GLY A 75 4.32 -8.19 -1.67
C GLY A 75 3.35 -7.18 -1.06
N ILE A 76 2.41 -6.65 -1.83
CA ILE A 76 1.48 -5.61 -1.39
C ILE A 76 0.21 -6.24 -0.82
N GLY A 77 -0.11 -5.90 0.42
CA GLY A 77 -1.36 -6.27 1.10
C GLY A 77 -2.33 -5.11 1.25
N VAL A 78 -3.54 -5.43 1.68
CA VAL A 78 -4.57 -4.45 2.04
C VAL A 78 -5.28 -4.89 3.31
N ALA A 79 -5.43 -3.95 4.26
CA ALA A 79 -6.22 -4.14 5.46
C ALA A 79 -7.25 -3.03 5.60
N VAL A 80 -8.35 -3.30 6.30
CA VAL A 80 -9.52 -2.42 6.38
C VAL A 80 -9.89 -2.16 7.83
N ALA A 81 -10.34 -0.93 8.12
CA ALA A 81 -10.86 -0.51 9.42
C ALA A 81 -12.04 0.45 9.26
N ASP A 82 -12.86 0.55 10.31
CA ASP A 82 -13.92 1.56 10.41
C ASP A 82 -13.41 2.91 10.92
N ASN A 83 -12.17 2.96 11.40
CA ASN A 83 -11.58 4.12 12.04
C ASN A 83 -10.14 4.35 11.52
N PRO A 84 -9.70 5.61 11.29
CA PRO A 84 -8.33 5.89 10.86
C PRO A 84 -7.26 5.46 11.87
N ALA A 85 -7.61 5.30 13.14
CA ALA A 85 -6.75 4.74 14.18
C ALA A 85 -6.78 3.19 14.24
N GLY A 86 -7.44 2.52 13.30
CA GLY A 86 -7.59 1.07 13.32
C GLY A 86 -8.59 0.58 14.41
N PRO A 87 -8.47 -0.68 14.85
CA PRO A 87 -7.52 -1.68 14.34
C PRO A 87 -7.83 -2.10 12.90
N PHE A 88 -6.81 -2.10 12.06
CA PHE A 88 -6.93 -2.61 10.71
C PHE A 88 -6.84 -4.14 10.69
N LYS A 89 -7.64 -4.77 9.85
CA LYS A 89 -7.66 -6.23 9.66
C LYS A 89 -7.36 -6.56 8.20
N ASP A 90 -6.50 -7.56 7.98
CA ASP A 90 -6.21 -8.09 6.65
C ASP A 90 -7.51 -8.45 5.93
N ALA A 91 -7.72 -7.86 4.77
CA ALA A 91 -8.96 -8.02 4.03
C ALA A 91 -8.99 -9.28 3.15
N LEU A 92 -7.83 -9.84 2.79
CA LEU A 92 -7.72 -10.90 1.78
C LEU A 92 -7.14 -12.20 2.32
N GLY A 93 -6.42 -12.20 3.45
CA GLY A 93 -5.67 -13.34 3.95
C GLY A 93 -4.46 -13.74 3.08
N LYS A 94 -4.10 -12.89 2.12
CA LYS A 94 -2.98 -13.04 1.17
C LYS A 94 -2.60 -11.68 0.58
N PRO A 95 -1.43 -11.55 -0.05
CA PRO A 95 -1.10 -10.34 -0.79
C PRO A 95 -2.11 -10.06 -1.93
N LEU A 96 -2.39 -8.80 -2.17
CA LEU A 96 -3.12 -8.29 -3.34
C LEU A 96 -2.27 -8.38 -4.60
N ILE A 97 -0.97 -8.03 -4.48
CA ILE A 97 0.04 -8.17 -5.53
C ILE A 97 1.20 -8.95 -4.94
N ASP A 98 1.41 -10.16 -5.43
CA ASP A 98 2.36 -11.15 -4.92
C ASP A 98 3.53 -11.46 -5.85
N LYS A 99 3.70 -10.66 -6.92
CA LYS A 99 4.69 -10.92 -7.97
C LYS A 99 5.44 -9.69 -8.39
N ILE A 100 6.70 -9.92 -8.77
CA ILE A 100 7.52 -8.97 -9.52
C ILE A 100 7.04 -8.97 -10.96
N VAL A 101 6.50 -7.85 -11.42
CA VAL A 101 5.98 -7.66 -12.78
C VAL A 101 6.71 -6.47 -13.39
N ASN A 102 7.11 -6.55 -14.66
CA ASN A 102 7.88 -5.51 -15.37
C ASN A 102 9.16 -5.09 -14.62
N GLY A 103 9.77 -5.99 -13.84
CA GLY A 103 10.94 -5.67 -13.01
C GLY A 103 10.63 -4.97 -11.69
N ALA A 104 9.42 -4.53 -11.44
CA ALA A 104 9.03 -3.83 -10.23
C ALA A 104 8.86 -4.77 -9.05
N GLN A 105 9.63 -4.59 -7.98
CA GLN A 105 9.35 -5.22 -6.70
C GLN A 105 7.99 -4.70 -6.17
N PRO A 106 7.10 -5.57 -5.66
CA PRO A 106 5.78 -5.15 -5.18
C PRO A 106 5.86 -4.52 -3.78
N ILE A 107 6.31 -3.27 -3.74
CA ILE A 107 6.45 -2.43 -2.55
C ILE A 107 6.04 -0.99 -2.86
N ASP A 108 5.98 -0.13 -1.84
CA ASP A 108 5.87 1.31 -1.94
C ASP A 108 4.66 1.77 -2.76
N GLN A 109 3.53 1.19 -2.48
CA GLN A 109 2.29 1.46 -3.19
C GLN A 109 1.66 2.78 -2.75
N PHE A 110 1.09 3.49 -3.71
CA PHE A 110 0.25 4.67 -3.52
C PHE A 110 -1.07 4.50 -4.27
N VAL A 111 -2.19 4.74 -3.60
CA VAL A 111 -3.52 4.66 -4.21
C VAL A 111 -4.05 6.07 -4.48
N PHE A 112 -4.41 6.31 -5.72
CA PHE A 112 -4.94 7.58 -6.22
C PHE A 112 -6.36 7.39 -6.73
N LYS A 113 -7.26 8.33 -6.39
CA LYS A 113 -8.60 8.41 -6.96
C LYS A 113 -8.65 9.53 -7.97
N ASP A 114 -8.96 9.21 -9.23
CA ASP A 114 -9.12 10.21 -10.28
C ASP A 114 -10.52 10.88 -10.22
N ASP A 115 -10.71 11.96 -10.96
CA ASP A 115 -11.94 12.77 -10.96
C ASP A 115 -13.17 12.01 -11.49
N ASP A 116 -12.96 11.00 -12.34
CA ASP A 116 -14.00 10.10 -12.82
C ASP A 116 -14.45 9.06 -11.77
N GLY A 117 -13.80 9.07 -10.60
CA GLY A 117 -14.05 8.14 -9.50
C GLY A 117 -13.27 6.82 -9.59
N GLN A 118 -12.48 6.61 -10.63
CA GLN A 118 -11.64 5.42 -10.78
C GLN A 118 -10.44 5.48 -9.84
N TYR A 119 -10.14 4.35 -9.19
CA TYR A 119 -8.96 4.20 -8.36
C TYR A 119 -7.83 3.53 -9.15
N TYR A 120 -6.63 4.05 -8.98
CA TYR A 120 -5.39 3.49 -9.51
C TYR A 120 -4.39 3.29 -8.38
N MET A 121 -3.60 2.22 -8.46
CA MET A 121 -2.45 2.03 -7.59
C MET A 121 -1.18 2.15 -8.43
N TYR A 122 -0.25 2.97 -7.94
CA TYR A 122 1.12 3.07 -8.42
C TYR A 122 2.02 2.38 -7.42
N TYR A 123 2.94 1.54 -7.85
CA TYR A 123 3.83 0.82 -6.96
C TYR A 123 5.11 0.40 -7.67
N GLY A 124 6.14 0.14 -6.89
CA GLY A 124 7.33 -0.54 -7.37
C GLY A 124 8.62 -0.05 -6.74
N GLY A 125 9.55 -0.99 -6.60
CA GLY A 125 10.96 -0.75 -6.28
C GLY A 125 11.86 -1.15 -7.44
N TRP A 126 13.17 -1.12 -7.18
CA TRP A 126 14.25 -1.51 -8.11
C TRP A 126 14.28 -0.69 -9.40
N GLY A 127 13.85 0.54 -9.36
CA GLY A 127 13.86 1.44 -10.51
C GLY A 127 12.71 1.23 -11.50
N HIS A 128 11.69 0.45 -11.15
CA HIS A 128 10.51 0.18 -11.97
C HIS A 128 9.22 0.59 -11.25
N CYS A 129 8.31 1.23 -11.97
CA CYS A 129 7.01 1.66 -11.47
C CYS A 129 5.89 1.08 -12.33
N ASN A 130 4.97 0.36 -11.69
CA ASN A 130 3.75 -0.10 -12.32
C ASN A 130 2.54 0.75 -11.92
N MET A 131 1.57 0.84 -12.81
CA MET A 131 0.22 1.31 -12.54
C MET A 131 -0.77 0.14 -12.75
N VAL A 132 -1.68 -0.04 -11.81
CA VAL A 132 -2.81 -0.97 -11.93
C VAL A 132 -4.13 -0.25 -11.68
N LYS A 133 -5.19 -0.72 -12.33
CA LYS A 133 -6.55 -0.24 -12.12
C LYS A 133 -7.21 -1.05 -11.01
N MET A 134 -7.73 -0.36 -10.00
CA MET A 134 -8.37 -1.00 -8.85
C MET A 134 -9.88 -1.21 -9.12
N ALA A 135 -10.42 -2.29 -8.61
CA ALA A 135 -11.87 -2.43 -8.52
C ALA A 135 -12.46 -1.41 -7.53
N PRO A 136 -13.77 -1.07 -7.62
CA PRO A 136 -14.40 -0.09 -6.73
C PRO A 136 -14.35 -0.45 -5.24
N ASP A 137 -14.23 -1.74 -4.90
CA ASP A 137 -14.10 -2.24 -3.53
C ASP A 137 -12.68 -2.10 -2.96
N LEU A 138 -11.70 -1.75 -3.81
CA LEU A 138 -10.27 -1.62 -3.49
C LEU A 138 -9.60 -2.93 -3.03
N LEU A 139 -10.25 -4.07 -3.22
CA LEU A 139 -9.76 -5.39 -2.78
C LEU A 139 -9.27 -6.26 -3.94
N SER A 140 -9.37 -5.78 -5.17
CA SER A 140 -8.89 -6.46 -6.38
C SER A 140 -8.42 -5.48 -7.44
N ILE A 141 -7.61 -5.98 -8.37
CA ILE A 141 -7.21 -5.25 -9.58
C ILE A 141 -8.04 -5.73 -10.77
N VAL A 142 -8.33 -4.82 -11.68
CA VAL A 142 -9.11 -5.09 -12.89
C VAL A 142 -8.33 -4.68 -14.13
N PRO A 143 -8.59 -5.30 -15.30
CA PRO A 143 -7.89 -4.92 -16.52
C PRO A 143 -8.25 -3.49 -16.96
N PHE A 144 -7.30 -2.86 -17.64
CA PHE A 144 -7.55 -1.66 -18.45
C PHE A 144 -8.41 -2.01 -19.67
N GLU A 145 -8.89 -0.99 -20.41
CA GLU A 145 -9.71 -1.17 -21.60
C GLU A 145 -9.01 -1.97 -22.71
N ASP A 146 -7.68 -1.90 -22.78
CA ASP A 146 -6.84 -2.66 -23.71
C ASP A 146 -6.55 -4.11 -23.24
N GLY A 147 -7.14 -4.54 -22.12
CA GLY A 147 -6.98 -5.86 -21.53
C GLY A 147 -5.72 -6.05 -20.69
N THR A 148 -4.82 -5.05 -20.62
CA THR A 148 -3.64 -5.14 -19.76
C THR A 148 -4.02 -5.04 -18.28
N ILE A 149 -3.26 -5.70 -17.40
CA ILE A 149 -3.43 -5.63 -15.95
C ILE A 149 -2.41 -4.67 -15.32
N TYR A 150 -1.16 -4.73 -15.78
CA TYR A 150 -0.05 -3.94 -15.27
C TYR A 150 0.50 -3.06 -16.39
N LYS A 151 0.53 -1.75 -16.18
CA LYS A 151 1.18 -0.80 -17.08
C LYS A 151 2.45 -0.29 -16.42
N GLU A 152 3.60 -0.50 -17.06
CA GLU A 152 4.83 0.14 -16.63
C GLU A 152 4.77 1.63 -16.96
N VAL A 153 4.98 2.47 -15.94
CA VAL A 153 4.91 3.93 -16.02
C VAL A 153 6.14 4.58 -15.37
N THR A 154 7.26 3.91 -15.40
CA THR A 154 8.50 4.31 -14.73
C THR A 154 8.97 5.69 -15.18
N PRO A 155 9.01 6.70 -14.29
CA PRO A 155 9.61 7.99 -14.61
C PRO A 155 11.12 7.91 -14.77
N GLN A 156 11.71 8.88 -15.48
CA GLN A 156 13.17 8.98 -15.59
C GLN A 156 13.81 9.12 -14.19
N ASN A 157 14.87 8.36 -13.92
CA ASN A 157 15.61 8.34 -12.65
C ASN A 157 14.75 7.89 -11.43
N TYR A 158 13.66 7.19 -11.67
CA TYR A 158 12.85 6.59 -10.60
C TYR A 158 13.65 5.52 -9.86
N VAL A 159 13.46 5.44 -8.55
CA VAL A 159 14.02 4.38 -7.69
C VAL A 159 12.89 3.57 -7.08
N GLU A 160 12.05 4.21 -6.25
CA GLU A 160 10.91 3.62 -5.54
C GLU A 160 10.00 4.73 -4.98
N GLY A 161 8.89 4.41 -4.33
CA GLY A 161 8.04 5.36 -3.61
C GLY A 161 7.25 6.30 -4.51
N PRO A 162 6.41 5.81 -5.43
CA PRO A 162 5.62 6.67 -6.29
C PRO A 162 4.57 7.46 -5.50
N PHE A 163 4.36 8.69 -5.91
CA PHE A 163 3.28 9.54 -5.42
C PHE A 163 2.59 10.23 -6.60
N MET A 164 1.26 10.20 -6.63
CA MET A 164 0.47 10.83 -7.67
C MET A 164 -0.32 12.00 -7.10
N LEU A 165 -0.20 13.16 -7.73
CA LEU A 165 -0.99 14.35 -7.41
C LEU A 165 -1.54 14.93 -8.73
N LYS A 166 -2.83 15.21 -8.73
CA LYS A 166 -3.48 15.96 -9.81
C LYS A 166 -3.63 17.42 -9.40
N HIS A 167 -3.21 18.34 -10.25
CA HIS A 167 -3.31 19.77 -10.02
C HIS A 167 -3.76 20.47 -11.32
N ASN A 168 -4.89 21.16 -11.28
CA ASN A 168 -5.48 21.89 -12.42
C ASN A 168 -5.76 21.02 -13.67
N GLY A 169 -6.12 19.78 -13.51
CA GLY A 169 -6.48 18.84 -14.57
C GLY A 169 -5.37 17.90 -14.97
#